data_2c2380ce2f9336b6679648f6ed48be48
#
_entry.id   2c2380ce2f9336b6679648f6ed48be48
#
_cell.length_a   1.000
_cell.length_b   1.000
_cell.length_c   1.000
_cell.angle_alpha   90.00
_cell.angle_beta   90.00
_cell.angle_gamma   90.00
#
_symmetry.space_group_name_H-M   'P 1'
#
loop_
_entity.id
_entity.type
_entity.pdbx_description
1 polymer ?
#
loop_
_entity_poly.entity_id
_entity_poly.type
_entity_poly.pdbx_seq_one_letter_code
_entity_poly.pdbx_strand_id
1 'polypeptide(L)'
;MMKDFLIKLNQMPFDERVENQVKLTQKYDDICTLAQTEDPEPDLVNRPKKKGRIKKPKSTNLLERLIKYKDNVLAFAFNREVPFTNNQAERKIKMKVSNCFRSFDGATCYARIAGFISTVQKNGRNIFDEILNTLLGQNFLVGVGR
;
A
#
# COMPACT_ATOMS: atom_id res chain seq x y z
N MET A 1 3.67 -17.43 9.45
CA MET A 1 2.23 -17.52 9.81
C MET A 1 1.38 -16.45 9.12
N MET A 2 1.45 -15.12 9.48
CA MET A 2 0.65 -14.07 8.80
C MET A 2 0.93 -13.96 7.28
N LYS A 3 2.21 -13.94 6.89
CA LYS A 3 2.61 -13.89 5.47
C LYS A 3 2.02 -15.04 4.66
N ASP A 4 2.10 -16.25 5.18
CA ASP A 4 1.61 -17.45 4.49
C ASP A 4 0.10 -17.46 4.37
N PHE A 5 -0.60 -16.95 5.40
CA PHE A 5 -2.03 -16.72 5.36
C PHE A 5 -2.43 -15.76 4.24
N LEU A 6 -1.78 -14.60 4.13
CA LEU A 6 -2.08 -13.60 3.09
C LEU A 6 -1.76 -14.11 1.67
N ILE A 7 -0.68 -14.90 1.50
CA ILE A 7 -0.33 -15.53 0.23
C ILE A 7 -1.42 -16.55 -0.17
N LYS A 8 -1.83 -17.42 0.74
CA LYS A 8 -2.91 -18.39 0.50
C LYS A 8 -4.21 -17.70 0.16
N LEU A 9 -4.54 -16.62 0.88
CA LEU A 9 -5.73 -15.83 0.62
C LEU A 9 -5.71 -15.21 -0.79
N ASN A 10 -4.55 -14.74 -1.25
CA ASN A 10 -4.41 -14.21 -2.61
C ASN A 10 -4.56 -15.28 -3.71
N GLN A 11 -4.20 -16.53 -3.43
CA GLN A 11 -4.34 -17.67 -4.36
C GLN A 11 -5.78 -18.21 -4.44
N MET A 12 -6.61 -17.91 -3.46
CA MET A 12 -8.01 -18.36 -3.40
C MET A 12 -8.88 -17.59 -4.42
N PRO A 13 -9.85 -18.23 -5.10
CA PRO A 13 -10.79 -17.55 -5.98
C PRO A 13 -11.54 -16.41 -5.28
N PHE A 14 -11.86 -15.33 -6.00
CA PHE A 14 -12.46 -14.14 -5.39
C PHE A 14 -13.82 -14.45 -4.76
N ASP A 15 -14.65 -15.21 -5.44
CA ASP A 15 -16.01 -15.52 -4.98
C ASP A 15 -15.97 -16.34 -3.67
N GLU A 16 -15.04 -17.30 -3.58
CA GLU A 16 -14.81 -18.08 -2.35
C GLU A 16 -14.33 -17.19 -1.19
N ARG A 17 -13.52 -16.17 -1.47
CA ARG A 17 -13.07 -15.20 -0.45
C ARG A 17 -14.25 -14.40 0.10
N VAL A 18 -15.15 -13.94 -0.77
CA VAL A 18 -16.33 -13.17 -0.37
C VAL A 18 -17.29 -14.03 0.44
N GLU A 19 -17.57 -15.26 0.01
CA GLU A 19 -18.43 -16.20 0.75
C GLU A 19 -17.90 -16.51 2.15
N ASN A 20 -16.58 -16.61 2.29
CA ASN A 20 -15.94 -16.93 3.56
C ASN A 20 -15.40 -15.69 4.31
N GLN A 21 -15.82 -14.48 3.96
CA GLN A 21 -15.28 -13.23 4.51
C GLN A 21 -15.20 -13.23 6.04
N VAL A 22 -16.27 -13.63 6.72
CA VAL A 22 -16.32 -13.64 8.20
C VAL A 22 -15.28 -14.60 8.79
N LYS A 23 -15.19 -15.82 8.23
CA LYS A 23 -14.21 -16.83 8.68
C LYS A 23 -12.77 -16.39 8.43
N LEU A 24 -12.51 -15.77 7.28
CA LEU A 24 -11.18 -15.30 6.92
C LEU A 24 -10.76 -14.12 7.80
N THR A 25 -11.68 -13.22 8.10
CA THR A 25 -11.47 -12.09 9.00
C THR A 25 -11.19 -12.57 10.43
N GLN A 26 -11.98 -13.53 10.92
CA GLN A 26 -11.75 -14.15 12.22
C GLN A 26 -10.36 -14.79 12.31
N LYS A 27 -9.98 -15.57 11.29
CA LYS A 27 -8.67 -16.20 11.23
C LYS A 27 -7.51 -15.19 11.23
N TYR A 28 -7.70 -14.02 10.62
CA TYR A 28 -6.74 -12.92 10.69
C TYR A 28 -6.58 -12.42 12.13
N ASP A 29 -7.70 -12.22 12.84
CA ASP A 29 -7.70 -11.79 14.24
C ASP A 29 -7.04 -12.81 15.16
N ASP A 30 -7.33 -14.10 14.95
CA ASP A 30 -6.72 -15.19 15.71
C ASP A 30 -5.18 -15.20 15.56
N ILE A 31 -4.68 -14.97 14.32
CA ILE A 31 -3.25 -14.87 14.06
C ILE A 31 -2.64 -13.65 14.77
N CYS A 32 -3.32 -12.50 14.77
CA CYS A 32 -2.86 -11.31 15.47
C CYS A 32 -2.84 -11.51 16.98
N THR A 33 -3.87 -12.15 17.54
CA THR A 33 -3.96 -12.46 18.97
C THR A 33 -2.86 -13.43 19.40
N LEU A 34 -2.61 -14.48 18.61
CA LEU A 34 -1.52 -15.41 18.87
C LEU A 34 -0.15 -14.70 18.85
N ALA A 35 0.07 -13.81 17.87
CA ALA A 35 1.31 -13.05 17.80
C ALA A 35 1.49 -12.09 18.99
N GLN A 36 0.40 -11.56 19.57
CA GLN A 36 0.47 -10.76 20.81
C GLN A 36 0.88 -11.59 22.01
N THR A 37 0.46 -12.85 22.10
CA THR A 37 0.83 -13.73 23.19
C THR A 37 2.29 -14.21 23.10
N GLU A 38 2.80 -14.40 21.88
CA GLU A 38 4.19 -14.81 21.64
C GLU A 38 5.20 -13.67 21.87
N ASP A 39 4.82 -12.43 21.61
CA ASP A 39 5.70 -11.25 21.76
C ASP A 39 4.96 -10.16 22.58
N PRO A 40 4.81 -10.37 23.89
CA PRO A 40 4.10 -9.44 24.76
C PRO A 40 4.80 -8.07 24.79
N GLU A 41 4.02 -7.00 24.95
CA GLU A 41 4.58 -5.65 25.07
C GLU A 41 5.63 -5.61 26.21
N PRO A 42 6.77 -4.98 25.97
CA PRO A 42 7.80 -4.88 27.00
C PRO A 42 7.28 -4.11 28.21
N ASP A 43 7.44 -4.68 29.40
CA ASP A 43 7.06 -4.08 30.68
C ASP A 43 7.65 -2.68 30.83
N LEU A 44 6.80 -1.66 30.75
CA LEU A 44 7.18 -0.25 30.88
C LEU A 44 7.44 0.13 32.35
N VAL A 45 6.99 -0.69 33.29
CA VAL A 45 6.99 -0.41 34.73
C VAL A 45 8.38 -0.53 35.37
N ASN A 46 9.24 -1.41 34.88
CA ASN A 46 10.54 -1.75 35.52
C ASN A 46 11.77 -1.22 34.77
N ARG A 47 11.66 -0.20 33.91
CA ARG A 47 12.82 0.33 33.16
C ARG A 47 13.41 1.59 33.80
N PRO A 48 14.74 1.72 33.85
CA PRO A 48 15.38 2.95 34.29
C PRO A 48 14.98 4.10 33.37
N LYS A 49 14.59 5.24 33.95
CA LYS A 49 14.17 6.47 33.24
C LYS A 49 15.30 7.00 32.34
N LYS A 50 15.46 6.47 31.14
CA LYS A 50 16.32 7.08 30.09
C LYS A 50 15.54 8.17 29.38
N LYS A 51 16.15 9.36 29.24
CA LYS A 51 15.59 10.47 28.43
C LYS A 51 15.40 10.01 26.97
N GLY A 52 14.19 10.12 26.45
CA GLY A 52 13.86 9.82 25.07
C GLY A 52 12.67 8.86 24.90
N ARG A 53 12.09 8.84 23.68
CA ARG A 53 11.00 7.92 23.33
C ARG A 53 11.50 6.49 23.32
N ILE A 54 10.83 5.62 24.04
CA ILE A 54 11.14 4.19 24.09
C ILE A 54 10.94 3.60 22.69
N LYS A 55 11.99 2.99 22.14
CA LYS A 55 11.90 2.28 20.86
C LYS A 55 11.24 0.93 21.12
N LYS A 56 10.01 0.77 20.61
CA LYS A 56 9.34 -0.54 20.59
C LYS A 56 10.09 -1.50 19.65
N PRO A 57 10.09 -2.81 19.91
CA PRO A 57 10.58 -3.82 18.98
C PRO A 57 9.94 -3.68 17.59
N LYS A 58 10.64 -4.13 16.57
CA LYS A 58 10.10 -4.08 15.19
C LYS A 58 8.88 -4.99 15.01
N SER A 59 8.87 -6.14 15.69
CA SER A 59 7.74 -7.07 15.75
C SER A 59 6.49 -6.42 16.31
N THR A 60 6.58 -5.79 17.49
CA THR A 60 5.46 -5.10 18.13
C THR A 60 4.91 -3.96 17.26
N ASN A 61 5.80 -3.15 16.65
CA ASN A 61 5.37 -2.08 15.73
C ASN A 61 4.67 -2.62 14.48
N LEU A 62 5.12 -3.76 13.94
CA LEU A 62 4.47 -4.41 12.81
C LEU A 62 3.09 -4.92 13.21
N LEU A 63 2.99 -5.60 14.34
CA LEU A 63 1.74 -6.15 14.83
C LEU A 63 0.69 -5.07 15.12
N GLU A 64 1.09 -3.97 15.77
CA GLU A 64 0.21 -2.81 15.97
C GLU A 64 -0.34 -2.24 14.64
N ARG A 65 0.50 -2.20 13.60
CA ARG A 65 0.07 -1.77 12.27
C ARG A 65 -0.90 -2.76 11.62
N LEU A 66 -0.64 -4.05 11.72
CA LEU A 66 -1.52 -5.09 11.20
C LEU A 66 -2.90 -5.00 11.84
N ILE A 67 -2.96 -4.82 13.16
CA ILE A 67 -4.22 -4.67 13.89
C ILE A 67 -4.92 -3.36 13.50
N LYS A 68 -4.19 -2.24 13.53
CA LYS A 68 -4.76 -0.91 13.26
C LYS A 68 -5.29 -0.75 11.83
N TYR A 69 -4.59 -1.33 10.86
CA TYR A 69 -4.90 -1.18 9.44
C TYR A 69 -5.45 -2.47 8.83
N LYS A 70 -6.14 -3.28 9.61
CA LYS A 70 -6.73 -4.55 9.21
C LYS A 70 -7.51 -4.47 7.91
N ASP A 71 -8.42 -3.49 7.80
CA ASP A 71 -9.27 -3.33 6.61
C ASP A 71 -8.44 -3.03 5.37
N ASN A 72 -7.40 -2.21 5.50
CA ASN A 72 -6.49 -1.91 4.40
C ASN A 72 -5.65 -3.14 3.99
N VAL A 73 -5.22 -3.94 4.97
CA VAL A 73 -4.47 -5.18 4.70
C VAL A 73 -5.34 -6.22 4.01
N LEU A 74 -6.61 -6.31 4.35
CA LEU A 74 -7.56 -7.26 3.77
C LEU A 74 -8.30 -6.72 2.53
N ALA A 75 -8.12 -5.43 2.17
CA ALA A 75 -8.83 -4.80 1.05
C ALA A 75 -8.71 -5.60 -0.27
N PHE A 76 -7.51 -6.14 -0.59
CA PHE A 76 -7.29 -6.94 -1.79
C PHE A 76 -8.12 -8.24 -1.81
N ALA A 77 -8.49 -8.75 -0.64
CA ALA A 77 -9.23 -10.00 -0.53
C ALA A 77 -10.70 -9.84 -0.91
N PHE A 78 -11.28 -8.67 -0.65
CA PHE A 78 -12.72 -8.41 -0.77
C PHE A 78 -13.06 -7.31 -1.80
N ASN A 79 -12.05 -6.70 -2.42
CA ASN A 79 -12.23 -5.73 -3.50
C ASN A 79 -11.35 -6.11 -4.70
N ARG A 80 -11.98 -6.39 -5.84
CA ARG A 80 -11.28 -6.78 -7.09
C ARG A 80 -10.37 -5.70 -7.65
N GLU A 81 -10.65 -4.43 -7.36
CA GLU A 81 -9.87 -3.30 -7.85
C GLU A 81 -8.55 -3.11 -7.10
N VAL A 82 -8.44 -3.70 -5.91
CA VAL A 82 -7.24 -3.56 -5.06
C VAL A 82 -6.27 -4.71 -5.34
N PRO A 83 -5.10 -4.44 -5.94
CA PRO A 83 -4.10 -5.47 -6.18
C PRO A 83 -3.43 -5.91 -4.87
N PHE A 84 -3.06 -7.20 -4.79
CA PHE A 84 -2.32 -7.76 -3.63
C PHE A 84 -0.99 -7.07 -3.36
N THR A 85 -0.34 -6.58 -4.41
CA THR A 85 0.96 -5.91 -4.30
C THR A 85 0.94 -4.53 -4.94
N ASN A 86 1.64 -3.57 -4.33
CA ASN A 86 1.81 -2.22 -4.87
C ASN A 86 2.99 -2.10 -5.86
N ASN A 87 3.52 -3.23 -6.33
CA ASN A 87 4.72 -3.28 -7.19
C ASN A 87 4.58 -2.44 -8.47
N GLN A 88 3.37 -2.32 -9.03
CA GLN A 88 3.15 -1.54 -10.24
C GLN A 88 3.32 -0.05 -10.00
N ALA A 89 2.77 0.48 -8.89
CA ALA A 89 2.96 1.87 -8.51
C ALA A 89 4.41 2.17 -8.12
N GLU A 90 5.03 1.28 -7.34
CA GLU A 90 6.44 1.42 -6.97
C GLU A 90 7.39 1.41 -8.17
N ARG A 91 7.19 0.52 -9.14
CA ARG A 91 8.00 0.47 -10.37
C ARG A 91 7.89 1.77 -11.16
N LYS A 92 6.70 2.36 -11.27
CA LYS A 92 6.51 3.63 -11.98
C LYS A 92 7.20 4.81 -11.31
N ILE A 93 7.26 4.82 -9.98
CA ILE A 93 7.95 5.87 -9.20
C ILE A 93 9.47 5.64 -9.21
N LYS A 94 9.92 4.37 -9.23
CA LYS A 94 11.34 4.00 -9.23
C LYS A 94 12.03 4.14 -10.59
N MET A 95 11.32 4.44 -11.67
CA MET A 95 11.91 4.70 -12.99
C MET A 95 12.64 6.05 -13.04
N LYS A 96 13.81 6.10 -12.42
CA LYS A 96 14.66 7.28 -12.35
C LYS A 96 16.14 6.90 -12.47
N VAL A 97 16.92 7.82 -13.00
CA VAL A 97 18.36 7.66 -13.20
C VAL A 97 19.13 7.67 -11.88
N SER A 98 18.59 8.34 -10.85
CA SER A 98 19.18 8.42 -9.51
C SER A 98 18.16 8.08 -8.42
N ASN A 99 18.66 7.57 -7.27
CA ASN A 99 17.79 7.18 -6.16
C ASN A 99 17.25 8.34 -5.31
N CYS A 100 17.55 9.59 -5.68
CA CYS A 100 17.08 10.77 -4.98
C CYS A 100 16.82 11.94 -5.95
N PHE A 101 15.98 12.87 -5.51
CA PHE A 101 15.76 14.16 -6.16
C PHE A 101 16.55 15.23 -5.40
N ARG A 102 17.11 16.22 -6.13
CA ARG A 102 17.84 17.33 -5.53
C ARG A 102 16.94 18.32 -4.77
N SER A 103 15.67 18.39 -5.15
CA SER A 103 14.68 19.28 -4.53
C SER A 103 13.32 18.59 -4.41
N PHE A 104 12.50 19.07 -3.49
CA PHE A 104 11.11 18.63 -3.33
C PHE A 104 10.27 18.95 -4.57
N ASP A 105 10.49 20.12 -5.19
CA ASP A 105 9.78 20.53 -6.40
C ASP A 105 10.10 19.59 -7.58
N GLY A 106 11.37 19.20 -7.73
CA GLY A 106 11.78 18.21 -8.73
C GLY A 106 11.10 16.86 -8.52
N ALA A 107 10.94 16.41 -7.28
CA ALA A 107 10.20 15.19 -6.96
C ALA A 107 8.72 15.31 -7.31
N THR A 108 8.12 16.45 -6.99
CA THR A 108 6.70 16.73 -7.27
C THR A 108 6.43 16.80 -8.77
N CYS A 109 7.26 17.51 -9.53
CA CYS A 109 7.15 17.59 -10.99
C CYS A 109 7.30 16.21 -11.63
N TYR A 110 8.29 15.44 -11.22
CA TYR A 110 8.47 14.07 -11.71
C TYR A 110 7.24 13.19 -11.43
N ALA A 111 6.72 13.24 -10.21
CA ALA A 111 5.54 12.45 -9.84
C ALA A 111 4.31 12.81 -10.66
N ARG A 112 4.09 14.11 -10.93
CA ARG A 112 2.98 14.60 -11.78
C ARG A 112 3.12 14.11 -13.22
N ILE A 113 4.30 14.25 -13.82
CA ILE A 113 4.55 13.79 -15.20
C ILE A 113 4.40 12.26 -15.30
N ALA A 114 5.00 11.52 -14.37
CA ALA A 114 4.89 10.07 -14.36
C ALA A 114 3.44 9.59 -14.15
N GLY A 115 2.68 10.28 -13.30
CA GLY A 115 1.24 10.04 -13.10
C GLY A 115 0.43 10.28 -14.37
N PHE A 116 0.67 11.41 -15.05
CA PHE A 116 0.03 11.74 -16.32
C PHE A 116 0.29 10.67 -17.37
N ILE A 117 1.56 10.33 -17.65
CA ILE A 117 1.95 9.30 -18.61
C ILE A 117 1.30 7.95 -18.27
N SER A 118 1.30 7.57 -17.00
CA SER A 118 0.64 6.34 -16.54
C SER A 118 -0.86 6.34 -16.83
N THR A 119 -1.53 7.46 -16.63
CA THR A 119 -2.97 7.60 -16.89
C THR A 119 -3.28 7.51 -18.37
N VAL A 120 -2.50 8.20 -19.22
CA VAL A 120 -2.58 8.11 -20.68
C VAL A 120 -2.47 6.67 -21.15
N GLN A 121 -1.44 5.94 -20.68
CA GLN A 121 -1.23 4.54 -21.03
C GLN A 121 -2.38 3.63 -20.60
N LYS A 122 -2.92 3.83 -19.39
CA LYS A 122 -4.06 3.05 -18.90
C LYS A 122 -5.33 3.26 -19.73
N ASN A 123 -5.49 4.44 -20.33
CA ASN A 123 -6.60 4.75 -21.21
C ASN A 123 -6.33 4.38 -22.67
N GLY A 124 -5.23 3.66 -22.96
CA GLY A 124 -4.90 3.21 -24.31
C GLY A 124 -4.58 4.33 -25.30
N ARG A 125 -4.26 5.54 -24.81
CA ARG A 125 -3.99 6.72 -25.64
C ARG A 125 -2.51 6.85 -25.97
N ASN A 126 -2.20 7.55 -27.08
CA ASN A 126 -0.83 7.85 -27.47
C ASN A 126 -0.25 8.93 -26.55
N ILE A 127 0.91 8.65 -25.94
CA ILE A 127 1.56 9.55 -24.97
C ILE A 127 1.98 10.87 -25.64
N PHE A 128 2.51 10.82 -26.86
CA PHE A 128 3.00 12.02 -27.56
C PHE A 128 1.85 12.94 -27.93
N ASP A 129 0.75 12.38 -28.44
CA ASP A 129 -0.43 13.16 -28.81
C ASP A 129 -1.04 13.84 -27.59
N GLU A 130 -1.11 13.14 -26.46
CA GLU A 130 -1.67 13.70 -25.23
C GLU A 130 -0.74 14.74 -24.56
N ILE A 131 0.57 14.61 -24.70
CA ILE A 131 1.51 15.65 -24.28
C ILE A 131 1.30 16.90 -25.14
N LEU A 132 1.19 16.73 -26.48
CA LEU A 132 0.93 17.84 -27.38
C LEU A 132 -0.39 18.54 -27.07
N ASN A 133 -1.47 17.75 -26.90
CA ASN A 133 -2.79 18.28 -26.54
C ASN A 133 -2.74 19.05 -25.20
N THR A 134 -2.00 18.55 -24.23
CA THR A 134 -1.81 19.23 -22.93
C THR A 134 -1.09 20.57 -23.09
N LEU A 135 -0.07 20.64 -23.94
CA LEU A 135 0.67 21.87 -24.23
C LEU A 135 -0.21 22.88 -24.98
N LEU A 136 -1.15 22.40 -25.79
CA LEU A 136 -2.15 23.23 -26.50
C LEU A 136 -3.35 23.62 -25.61
N GLY A 137 -3.34 23.26 -24.33
CA GLY A 137 -4.43 23.53 -23.38
C GLY A 137 -5.64 22.58 -23.52
N GLN A 138 -5.53 21.52 -24.32
CA GLN A 138 -6.59 20.54 -24.59
C GLN A 138 -6.34 19.25 -23.80
N ASN A 139 -6.40 19.32 -22.47
CA ASN A 139 -6.11 18.16 -21.63
C ASN A 139 -7.37 17.30 -21.45
N PHE A 140 -7.29 16.01 -21.81
CA PHE A 140 -8.39 15.05 -21.65
C PHE A 140 -8.76 14.76 -20.18
N LEU A 141 -7.84 15.00 -19.25
CA LEU A 141 -8.10 14.80 -17.81
C LEU A 141 -9.08 15.82 -17.21
N VAL A 142 -9.32 16.94 -17.87
CA VAL A 142 -10.27 17.99 -17.41
C VAL A 142 -11.72 17.50 -17.41
N GLY A 143 -12.03 16.42 -18.16
CA GLY A 143 -13.36 15.80 -18.22
C GLY A 143 -13.59 14.60 -17.31
N VAL A 144 -12.58 14.09 -16.63
CA VAL A 144 -12.65 12.83 -15.86
C VAL A 144 -12.98 13.04 -14.37
N GLY A 145 -13.17 14.29 -13.95
CA GLY A 145 -13.42 14.68 -12.55
C GLY A 145 -14.85 15.14 -12.28
N ARG A 146 -15.86 14.36 -12.73
CA ARG A 146 -17.24 14.52 -12.26
C ARG A 146 -17.83 13.17 -11.94
#